data_fb60a0f606c2049c30a8ed5f162a8d36
#
_entry.id   fb60a0f606c2049c30a8ed5f162a8d36
#
_cell.length_a   1.000
_cell.length_b   1.000
_cell.length_c   1.000
_cell.angle_alpha   90.00
_cell.angle_beta   90.00
_cell.angle_gamma   90.00
#
_symmetry.space_group_name_H-M   'P 1'
#
loop_
_entity.id
_entity.type
_entity.pdbx_description
1 polymer ?
#
loop_
_entity_poly.entity_id
_entity_poly.type
_entity_poly.pdbx_seq_one_letter_code
_entity_poly.pdbx_strand_id
1 'polypeptide(L)'
;MNSILSTVLLFVLIFFGIACGSSEEKSDGQIDTKTSQTALFTIPDTLKAGILYEKLAINHDELNTFSLYLPKLYHTNTLWPIVFFFDPGGNGSLPLKYYQTLADSLGYILIGSNVSKNGQDLDETMTMWNALKNSCVNNLSINKNSIVLAGFSGGARVCCAIASKEPNIACIIANSAGAQQLDQLLNQHTLFIGMAGNGDMNRAEMLSLEQYLSGTSLIHYYIEFVGIHEWAPSKIMQKALMIASLNAYQKNPGEINTALVERFIANQKKDIEKLKKDGHWVEVYQELVILKKGAKGINTLYDEDMDSLYNDPKYIAAKNELLKLTSKETEIQQELYKLMLENPDHTIWKNKITQIRKNSFQKNKIGQMNQRLLGYASLVSYSLSNRNLVAKNYPLAELMVSLYEIADPENPEVYFFKAIIYGAKSDSATTCLNLNKSIKLGLNDKKRIINQSEFNFLKDHPKFKEILNKIQF
;
A
#
# COMPACT_ATOMS: atom_id res chain seq x y z
N MET A 1 25.46 -17.84 -3.65
CA MET A 1 24.66 -16.60 -3.77
C MET A 1 23.27 -16.83 -4.35
N ASN A 2 23.01 -17.82 -5.18
CA ASN A 2 21.71 -18.05 -5.84
C ASN A 2 20.63 -18.77 -4.99
N SER A 3 20.97 -19.40 -3.87
CA SER A 3 19.99 -20.14 -3.04
C SER A 3 19.23 -19.28 -2.04
N ILE A 4 19.78 -18.15 -1.63
CA ILE A 4 19.13 -17.24 -0.69
C ILE A 4 18.10 -16.35 -1.40
N LEU A 5 18.33 -16.03 -2.69
CA LEU A 5 17.40 -15.23 -3.49
C LEU A 5 16.07 -15.96 -3.78
N SER A 6 16.12 -17.28 -4.03
CA SER A 6 14.87 -18.04 -4.30
C SER A 6 13.97 -18.18 -3.08
N THR A 7 14.51 -18.12 -1.87
CA THR A 7 13.73 -18.26 -0.63
C THR A 7 13.01 -16.95 -0.25
N VAL A 8 13.57 -15.79 -0.58
CA VAL A 8 12.95 -14.49 -0.33
C VAL A 8 11.76 -14.24 -1.28
N LEU A 9 11.86 -14.71 -2.53
CA LEU A 9 10.78 -14.56 -3.52
C LEU A 9 9.53 -15.38 -3.16
N LEU A 10 9.69 -16.52 -2.47
CA LEU A 10 8.59 -17.43 -2.13
C LEU A 10 7.63 -16.84 -1.08
N PHE A 11 8.08 -15.86 -0.28
CA PHE A 11 7.28 -15.27 0.80
C PHE A 11 6.27 -14.22 0.33
N VAL A 12 6.48 -13.63 -0.84
CA VAL A 12 5.56 -12.66 -1.44
C VAL A 12 4.28 -13.32 -1.99
N LEU A 13 4.32 -14.63 -2.26
CA LEU A 13 3.24 -15.37 -2.94
C LEU A 13 2.05 -15.77 -2.05
N ILE A 14 2.06 -15.50 -0.73
CA ILE A 14 1.11 -16.16 0.20
C ILE A 14 -0.09 -15.30 0.59
N PHE A 15 -0.16 -14.04 0.18
CA PHE A 15 -1.26 -13.14 0.56
C PHE A 15 -2.49 -13.13 -0.37
N PHE A 16 -2.42 -13.79 -1.54
CA PHE A 16 -3.59 -14.03 -2.39
C PHE A 16 -3.84 -15.53 -2.49
N GLY A 17 -4.58 -16.06 -1.53
CA GLY A 17 -5.04 -17.45 -1.56
C GLY A 17 -6.14 -17.65 -2.60
N ILE A 18 -5.80 -18.42 -3.59
CA ILE A 18 -6.63 -19.08 -4.60
C ILE A 18 -7.94 -19.58 -3.98
N ALA A 19 -9.06 -19.02 -4.42
CA ALA A 19 -10.34 -19.73 -4.40
C ALA A 19 -10.50 -20.42 -5.77
N CYS A 20 -9.92 -21.63 -5.91
CA CYS A 20 -10.30 -22.53 -6.99
C CYS A 20 -11.52 -23.33 -6.53
N GLY A 21 -12.69 -22.94 -6.99
CA GLY A 21 -13.90 -23.76 -7.01
C GLY A 21 -14.23 -24.07 -8.46
N SER A 22 -13.96 -25.30 -8.86
CA SER A 22 -14.33 -25.85 -10.15
C SER A 22 -15.84 -26.06 -10.23
N SER A 23 -16.47 -25.59 -11.30
CA SER A 23 -17.58 -26.29 -11.92
C SER A 23 -17.72 -25.85 -13.37
N GLU A 24 -17.43 -26.78 -14.26
CA GLU A 24 -17.76 -26.69 -15.67
C GLU A 24 -19.27 -26.72 -15.84
N GLU A 25 -19.81 -25.82 -16.65
CA GLU A 25 -20.91 -26.15 -17.55
C GLU A 25 -20.83 -25.29 -18.81
N LYS A 26 -20.69 -25.97 -19.94
CA LYS A 26 -20.77 -25.41 -21.27
C LYS A 26 -22.21 -25.13 -21.62
N SER A 27 -22.52 -23.92 -22.08
CA SER A 27 -23.67 -23.72 -22.96
C SER A 27 -23.28 -22.79 -24.10
N ASP A 28 -23.35 -23.32 -25.31
CA ASP A 28 -23.28 -22.57 -26.56
C ASP A 28 -24.41 -21.54 -26.60
N GLY A 29 -24.04 -20.27 -26.79
CA GLY A 29 -24.95 -19.17 -27.00
C GLY A 29 -24.32 -18.13 -27.93
N GLN A 30 -24.94 -17.93 -29.07
CA GLN A 30 -24.63 -17.04 -30.19
C GLN A 30 -24.12 -15.67 -29.69
N ILE A 31 -23.01 -15.24 -30.26
CA ILE A 31 -22.46 -13.90 -30.08
C ILE A 31 -23.33 -12.93 -30.91
N ASP A 32 -24.25 -12.27 -30.25
CA ASP A 32 -24.88 -11.05 -30.76
C ASP A 32 -23.91 -9.89 -30.64
N THR A 33 -23.36 -9.47 -31.77
CA THR A 33 -22.58 -8.24 -31.88
C THR A 33 -23.48 -7.02 -31.71
N LYS A 34 -23.93 -6.75 -30.50
CA LYS A 34 -24.44 -5.42 -30.15
C LYS A 34 -23.26 -4.50 -29.89
N THR A 35 -23.08 -3.55 -30.78
CA THR A 35 -22.26 -2.37 -30.63
C THR A 35 -22.47 -1.82 -29.22
N SER A 36 -21.49 -2.02 -28.32
CA SER A 36 -21.46 -1.41 -27.01
C SER A 36 -21.38 0.10 -27.20
N GLN A 37 -22.49 0.80 -27.12
CA GLN A 37 -22.48 2.23 -26.85
C GLN A 37 -21.82 2.41 -25.48
N THR A 38 -20.58 2.86 -25.50
CA THR A 38 -19.84 3.28 -24.32
C THR A 38 -20.64 4.43 -23.69
N ALA A 39 -21.38 4.14 -22.63
CA ALA A 39 -22.04 5.18 -21.85
C ALA A 39 -20.95 6.12 -21.33
N LEU A 40 -20.90 7.32 -21.88
CA LEU A 40 -19.95 8.35 -21.50
C LEU A 40 -20.28 8.79 -20.06
N PHE A 41 -19.30 8.68 -19.17
CA PHE A 41 -19.36 9.32 -17.88
C PHE A 41 -19.40 10.84 -18.12
N THR A 42 -20.47 11.49 -17.71
CA THR A 42 -20.52 12.96 -17.70
C THR A 42 -19.95 13.45 -16.37
N ILE A 43 -18.67 13.83 -16.38
CA ILE A 43 -18.17 14.78 -15.39
C ILE A 43 -19.08 16.01 -15.55
N PRO A 44 -19.79 16.46 -14.50
CA PRO A 44 -20.65 17.63 -14.64
C PRO A 44 -19.81 18.80 -15.16
N ASP A 45 -20.31 19.54 -16.15
CA ASP A 45 -19.69 20.79 -16.65
C ASP A 45 -19.41 21.81 -15.54
N THR A 46 -19.84 21.49 -14.33
CA THR A 46 -19.76 22.31 -13.11
C THR A 46 -18.60 21.97 -12.20
N LEU A 47 -17.69 21.01 -12.56
CA LEU A 47 -16.53 20.71 -11.71
C LEU A 47 -15.59 21.91 -11.64
N LYS A 48 -15.33 22.37 -10.42
CA LYS A 48 -14.44 23.50 -10.15
C LYS A 48 -13.06 23.00 -9.74
N ALA A 49 -12.03 23.60 -10.28
CA ALA A 49 -10.65 23.40 -9.84
C ALA A 49 -10.47 23.83 -8.37
N GLY A 50 -9.58 23.18 -7.64
CA GLY A 50 -9.31 23.46 -6.23
C GLY A 50 -10.34 22.91 -5.25
N ILE A 51 -11.29 22.09 -5.71
CA ILE A 51 -12.31 21.45 -4.85
C ILE A 51 -12.12 19.95 -4.84
N LEU A 52 -12.19 19.36 -3.65
CA LEU A 52 -12.19 17.90 -3.48
C LEU A 52 -13.63 17.37 -3.60
N TYR A 53 -13.85 16.52 -4.59
CA TYR A 53 -15.06 15.73 -4.76
C TYR A 53 -14.81 14.33 -4.20
N GLU A 54 -15.44 13.98 -3.08
CA GLU A 54 -15.17 12.72 -2.38
C GLU A 54 -15.85 11.51 -3.03
N LYS A 55 -16.96 11.73 -3.76
CA LYS A 55 -17.74 10.65 -4.36
C LYS A 55 -18.34 11.07 -5.69
N LEU A 56 -17.72 10.62 -6.78
CA LEU A 56 -18.24 10.75 -8.13
C LEU A 56 -18.52 9.33 -8.68
N ALA A 57 -19.70 9.13 -9.28
CA ALA A 57 -20.09 7.85 -9.85
C ALA A 57 -19.41 7.61 -11.21
N ILE A 58 -18.97 6.39 -11.49
CA ILE A 58 -18.52 5.94 -12.80
C ILE A 58 -19.73 5.43 -13.56
N ASN A 59 -20.01 5.98 -14.77
CA ASN A 59 -21.12 5.57 -15.62
C ASN A 59 -22.47 5.56 -14.90
N HIS A 60 -22.72 6.52 -14.01
CA HIS A 60 -23.94 6.61 -13.17
C HIS A 60 -24.12 5.44 -12.18
N ASP A 61 -23.11 4.60 -11.98
CA ASP A 61 -23.13 3.53 -10.99
C ASP A 61 -22.70 4.06 -9.62
N GLU A 62 -23.66 4.25 -8.71
CA GLU A 62 -23.43 4.74 -7.35
C GLU A 62 -22.60 3.79 -6.48
N LEU A 63 -22.47 2.53 -6.88
CA LEU A 63 -21.64 1.54 -6.21
C LEU A 63 -20.18 1.60 -6.68
N ASN A 64 -19.96 2.10 -7.90
CA ASN A 64 -18.64 2.25 -8.51
C ASN A 64 -18.25 3.73 -8.54
N THR A 65 -17.55 4.19 -7.51
CA THR A 65 -17.25 5.60 -7.32
C THR A 65 -15.76 5.87 -7.12
N PHE A 66 -15.39 7.14 -7.30
CA PHE A 66 -14.04 7.64 -7.06
C PHE A 66 -14.05 9.05 -6.47
N SER A 67 -12.92 9.46 -5.91
CA SER A 67 -12.67 10.82 -5.45
C SER A 67 -11.81 11.56 -6.48
N LEU A 68 -12.03 12.86 -6.65
CA LEU A 68 -11.33 13.70 -7.62
C LEU A 68 -10.88 15.02 -6.97
N TYR A 69 -9.64 15.42 -7.26
CA TYR A 69 -9.16 16.77 -7.04
C TYR A 69 -8.46 17.29 -8.29
N LEU A 70 -8.97 18.39 -8.85
CA LEU A 70 -8.34 19.14 -9.94
C LEU A 70 -7.46 20.24 -9.33
N PRO A 71 -6.18 20.38 -9.72
CA PRO A 71 -5.33 21.45 -9.19
C PRO A 71 -5.94 22.83 -9.50
N LYS A 72 -5.69 23.82 -8.64
CA LYS A 72 -6.32 25.17 -8.75
C LYS A 72 -6.13 25.83 -10.11
N LEU A 73 -5.02 25.54 -10.79
CA LEU A 73 -4.71 26.09 -12.12
C LEU A 73 -5.20 25.19 -13.26
N TYR A 74 -5.97 24.12 -12.96
CA TYR A 74 -6.46 23.23 -14.01
C TYR A 74 -7.32 23.96 -15.03
N HIS A 75 -7.03 23.69 -16.30
CA HIS A 75 -7.84 24.12 -17.45
C HIS A 75 -7.72 23.09 -18.58
N THR A 76 -8.68 23.08 -19.48
CA THR A 76 -8.81 22.05 -20.52
C THR A 76 -7.85 22.22 -21.71
N ASN A 77 -7.20 23.37 -21.85
CA ASN A 77 -6.28 23.67 -22.96
C ASN A 77 -4.87 23.08 -22.78
N THR A 78 -4.59 22.46 -21.63
CA THR A 78 -3.30 21.83 -21.34
C THR A 78 -3.52 20.38 -20.90
N LEU A 79 -2.63 19.48 -21.30
CA LEU A 79 -2.63 18.11 -20.84
C LEU A 79 -1.91 18.03 -19.49
N TRP A 80 -2.60 17.49 -18.48
CA TRP A 80 -2.12 17.41 -17.10
C TRP A 80 -1.66 16.01 -16.73
N PRO A 81 -0.55 15.85 -16.00
CA PRO A 81 -0.21 14.56 -15.38
C PRO A 81 -1.26 14.16 -14.34
N ILE A 82 -1.43 12.87 -14.14
CA ILE A 82 -2.46 12.32 -13.26
C ILE A 82 -1.88 11.28 -12.32
N VAL A 83 -2.36 11.28 -11.05
CA VAL A 83 -2.07 10.23 -10.07
C VAL A 83 -3.36 9.51 -9.70
N PHE A 84 -3.36 8.20 -9.83
CA PHE A 84 -4.43 7.34 -9.31
C PHE A 84 -3.98 6.74 -7.98
N PHE A 85 -4.73 7.00 -6.93
CA PHE A 85 -4.49 6.51 -5.58
C PHE A 85 -5.35 5.30 -5.25
N PHE A 86 -4.72 4.29 -4.63
CA PHE A 86 -5.37 3.06 -4.18
C PHE A 86 -5.12 2.88 -2.67
N ASP A 87 -6.18 3.06 -1.89
CA ASP A 87 -6.19 2.83 -0.45
C ASP A 87 -6.66 1.40 -0.17
N PRO A 88 -6.04 0.64 0.76
CA PRO A 88 -6.40 -0.75 1.02
C PRO A 88 -7.82 -0.94 1.58
N GLY A 89 -8.43 0.11 2.11
CA GLY A 89 -9.80 0.11 2.62
C GLY A 89 -10.84 0.66 1.62
N GLY A 90 -10.41 1.06 0.40
CA GLY A 90 -11.32 1.69 -0.57
C GLY A 90 -11.70 3.12 -0.21
N ASN A 91 -10.87 3.82 0.58
CA ASN A 91 -11.09 5.21 0.95
C ASN A 91 -10.28 6.15 0.03
N GLY A 92 -10.76 6.34 -1.20
CA GLY A 92 -10.06 7.16 -2.20
C GLY A 92 -9.90 8.61 -1.80
N SER A 93 -10.79 9.18 -0.96
CA SER A 93 -10.69 10.58 -0.53
C SER A 93 -9.55 10.81 0.47
N LEU A 94 -9.12 9.78 1.22
CA LEU A 94 -8.09 9.90 2.25
C LEU A 94 -6.75 10.40 1.71
N PRO A 95 -6.11 9.74 0.71
CA PRO A 95 -4.86 10.24 0.15
C PRO A 95 -5.03 11.61 -0.54
N LEU A 96 -6.19 11.90 -1.13
CA LEU A 96 -6.42 13.19 -1.74
C LEU A 96 -6.41 14.32 -0.71
N LYS A 97 -7.03 14.10 0.47
CA LYS A 97 -6.97 15.05 1.60
C LYS A 97 -5.54 15.33 2.06
N TYR A 98 -4.68 14.31 2.07
CA TYR A 98 -3.27 14.46 2.43
C TYR A 98 -2.45 15.22 1.38
N TYR A 99 -2.77 15.06 0.08
CA TYR A 99 -1.87 15.45 -1.00
C TYR A 99 -2.43 16.54 -1.93
N GLN A 100 -3.63 17.09 -1.70
CA GLN A 100 -4.22 18.15 -2.53
C GLN A 100 -3.31 19.38 -2.69
N THR A 101 -2.55 19.76 -1.66
CA THR A 101 -1.58 20.87 -1.76
C THR A 101 -0.41 20.55 -2.70
N LEU A 102 -0.06 19.27 -2.85
CA LEU A 102 0.95 18.82 -3.81
C LEU A 102 0.40 18.88 -5.24
N ALA A 103 -0.88 18.56 -5.43
CA ALA A 103 -1.57 18.74 -6.71
C ALA A 103 -1.44 20.17 -7.21
N ASP A 104 -1.71 21.15 -6.35
CA ASP A 104 -1.59 22.58 -6.68
C ASP A 104 -0.15 22.99 -7.01
N SER A 105 0.83 22.49 -6.25
CA SER A 105 2.25 22.91 -6.37
C SER A 105 3.02 22.21 -7.48
N LEU A 106 2.60 21.01 -7.89
CA LEU A 106 3.26 20.19 -8.91
C LEU A 106 2.43 20.01 -10.18
N GLY A 107 1.17 20.45 -10.18
CA GLY A 107 0.28 20.40 -11.34
C GLY A 107 -0.21 18.99 -11.67
N TYR A 108 -0.64 18.20 -10.66
CA TYR A 108 -1.19 16.86 -10.87
C TYR A 108 -2.71 16.84 -10.67
N ILE A 109 -3.44 16.13 -11.53
CA ILE A 109 -4.80 15.68 -11.23
C ILE A 109 -4.69 14.52 -10.26
N LEU A 110 -5.50 14.52 -9.17
CA LEU A 110 -5.54 13.40 -8.22
C LEU A 110 -6.87 12.67 -8.33
N ILE A 111 -6.80 11.35 -8.44
CA ILE A 111 -7.94 10.42 -8.45
C ILE A 111 -7.74 9.41 -7.32
N GLY A 112 -8.78 9.13 -6.54
CA GLY A 112 -8.76 8.08 -5.53
C GLY A 112 -9.87 7.07 -5.77
N SER A 113 -9.54 5.78 -5.90
CA SER A 113 -10.55 4.73 -6.04
C SER A 113 -11.30 4.53 -4.72
N ASN A 114 -12.64 4.59 -4.74
CA ASN A 114 -13.48 4.29 -3.59
C ASN A 114 -13.95 2.81 -3.56
N VAL A 115 -13.53 2.01 -4.53
CA VAL A 115 -13.97 0.60 -4.66
C VAL A 115 -12.82 -0.40 -4.61
N SER A 116 -11.59 0.04 -4.87
CA SER A 116 -10.41 -0.81 -4.72
C SER A 116 -10.15 -1.08 -3.24
N LYS A 117 -10.12 -2.34 -2.85
CA LYS A 117 -9.89 -2.76 -1.46
C LYS A 117 -9.17 -4.10 -1.39
N ASN A 118 -8.62 -4.42 -0.23
CA ASN A 118 -8.00 -5.71 0.01
C ASN A 118 -8.98 -6.87 -0.24
N GLY A 119 -8.49 -7.96 -0.82
CA GLY A 119 -9.24 -9.19 -1.07
C GLY A 119 -9.85 -9.29 -2.47
N GLN A 120 -9.69 -8.28 -3.32
CA GLN A 120 -10.06 -8.36 -4.75
C GLN A 120 -9.02 -9.17 -5.52
N ASP A 121 -9.49 -9.98 -6.45
CA ASP A 121 -8.63 -10.70 -7.37
C ASP A 121 -8.13 -9.80 -8.53
N LEU A 122 -7.32 -10.39 -9.43
CA LEU A 122 -6.74 -9.63 -10.54
C LEU A 122 -7.80 -9.17 -11.55
N ASP A 123 -8.81 -10.00 -11.84
CA ASP A 123 -9.85 -9.69 -12.84
C ASP A 123 -10.78 -8.58 -12.32
N GLU A 124 -11.18 -8.65 -11.05
CA GLU A 124 -11.91 -7.57 -10.37
C GLU A 124 -11.11 -6.27 -10.38
N THR A 125 -9.80 -6.34 -10.06
CA THR A 125 -8.88 -5.20 -10.07
C THR A 125 -8.78 -4.58 -11.47
N MET A 126 -8.60 -5.37 -12.52
CA MET A 126 -8.50 -4.87 -13.89
C MET A 126 -9.82 -4.33 -14.42
N THR A 127 -10.95 -4.92 -14.04
CA THR A 127 -12.29 -4.40 -14.38
C THR A 127 -12.51 -3.02 -13.78
N MET A 128 -12.24 -2.87 -12.47
CA MET A 128 -12.30 -1.59 -11.77
C MET A 128 -11.36 -0.55 -12.39
N TRP A 129 -10.10 -0.93 -12.64
CA TRP A 129 -9.10 -0.06 -13.26
C TRP A 129 -9.54 0.47 -14.62
N ASN A 130 -10.00 -0.42 -15.51
CA ASN A 130 -10.44 -0.03 -16.86
C ASN A 130 -11.62 0.93 -16.83
N ALA A 131 -12.59 0.70 -15.94
CA ALA A 131 -13.73 1.60 -15.76
C ALA A 131 -13.27 2.98 -15.28
N LEU A 132 -12.44 3.04 -14.23
CA LEU A 132 -11.93 4.27 -13.65
C LEU A 132 -11.04 5.05 -14.64
N LYS A 133 -10.05 4.38 -15.25
CA LYS A 133 -9.15 4.98 -16.24
C LYS A 133 -9.92 5.57 -17.41
N ASN A 134 -10.82 4.81 -18.03
CA ASN A 134 -11.58 5.25 -19.17
C ASN A 134 -12.48 6.44 -18.85
N SER A 135 -13.12 6.40 -17.69
CA SER A 135 -13.91 7.52 -17.17
C SER A 135 -13.08 8.82 -17.10
N CYS A 136 -11.88 8.74 -16.51
CA CYS A 136 -11.01 9.92 -16.36
C CYS A 136 -10.43 10.39 -17.71
N VAL A 137 -9.91 9.46 -18.53
CA VAL A 137 -9.23 9.80 -19.82
C VAL A 137 -10.19 10.41 -20.82
N ASN A 138 -11.47 10.03 -20.79
CA ASN A 138 -12.46 10.55 -21.73
C ASN A 138 -13.04 11.92 -21.33
N ASN A 139 -12.88 12.31 -20.05
CA ASN A 139 -13.56 13.51 -19.54
C ASN A 139 -12.59 14.58 -18.98
N LEU A 140 -11.31 14.28 -18.83
CA LEU A 140 -10.30 15.20 -18.32
C LEU A 140 -9.17 15.38 -19.32
N SER A 141 -8.54 16.56 -19.32
CA SER A 141 -7.38 16.87 -20.16
C SER A 141 -6.11 16.24 -19.57
N ILE A 142 -5.91 14.96 -19.85
CA ILE A 142 -4.86 14.12 -19.25
C ILE A 142 -3.71 13.89 -20.24
N ASN A 143 -2.48 14.04 -19.76
CA ASN A 143 -1.30 13.52 -20.43
C ASN A 143 -1.20 12.00 -20.24
N LYS A 144 -1.57 11.24 -21.27
CA LYS A 144 -1.57 9.76 -21.22
C LYS A 144 -0.18 9.15 -21.04
N ASN A 145 0.88 9.92 -21.27
CA ASN A 145 2.27 9.49 -21.03
C ASN A 145 2.75 9.79 -19.59
N SER A 146 1.90 10.39 -18.77
CA SER A 146 2.22 10.81 -17.41
C SER A 146 1.19 10.28 -16.40
N ILE A 147 0.81 9.00 -16.55
CA ILE A 147 -0.08 8.30 -15.62
C ILE A 147 0.78 7.69 -14.51
N VAL A 148 0.53 8.12 -13.29
CA VAL A 148 1.17 7.62 -12.07
C VAL A 148 0.16 6.80 -11.26
N LEU A 149 0.57 5.63 -10.77
CA LEU A 149 -0.20 4.85 -9.80
C LEU A 149 0.46 5.00 -8.44
N ALA A 150 -0.28 5.35 -7.41
CA ALA A 150 0.20 5.45 -6.04
C ALA A 150 -0.68 4.63 -5.10
N GLY A 151 -0.10 3.74 -4.32
CA GLY A 151 -0.85 2.88 -3.43
C GLY A 151 -0.18 2.68 -2.08
N PHE A 152 -0.98 2.45 -1.06
CA PHE A 152 -0.52 2.11 0.28
C PHE A 152 -0.88 0.66 0.61
N SER A 153 0.07 -0.10 1.19
CA SER A 153 -0.15 -1.48 1.63
C SER A 153 -0.76 -2.35 0.52
N GLY A 154 -1.92 -2.93 0.69
CA GLY A 154 -2.63 -3.67 -0.37
C GLY A 154 -2.87 -2.84 -1.62
N GLY A 155 -3.11 -1.53 -1.50
CA GLY A 155 -3.22 -0.62 -2.65
C GLY A 155 -1.92 -0.50 -3.46
N ALA A 156 -0.74 -0.61 -2.84
CA ALA A 156 0.53 -0.67 -3.55
C ALA A 156 0.65 -1.96 -4.40
N ARG A 157 0.16 -3.09 -3.87
CA ARG A 157 0.08 -4.34 -4.64
C ARG A 157 -0.87 -4.23 -5.83
N VAL A 158 -2.01 -3.53 -5.65
CA VAL A 158 -2.94 -3.20 -6.74
C VAL A 158 -2.24 -2.38 -7.83
N CYS A 159 -1.46 -1.35 -7.47
CA CYS A 159 -0.68 -0.57 -8.44
C CYS A 159 0.27 -1.45 -9.26
N CYS A 160 0.98 -2.36 -8.60
CA CYS A 160 1.90 -3.28 -9.27
C CYS A 160 1.15 -4.27 -10.18
N ALA A 161 0.00 -4.80 -9.74
CA ALA A 161 -0.83 -5.71 -10.53
C ALA A 161 -1.37 -5.01 -11.78
N ILE A 162 -1.88 -3.78 -11.67
CA ILE A 162 -2.31 -2.98 -12.82
C ILE A 162 -1.14 -2.75 -13.78
N ALA A 163 0.00 -2.28 -13.29
CA ALA A 163 1.14 -1.97 -14.14
C ALA A 163 1.74 -3.21 -14.83
N SER A 164 1.57 -4.41 -14.27
CA SER A 164 1.99 -5.65 -14.92
C SER A 164 1.18 -5.98 -16.18
N LYS A 165 -0.02 -5.40 -16.35
CA LYS A 165 -0.92 -5.60 -17.48
C LYS A 165 -1.10 -4.36 -18.35
N GLU A 166 -0.77 -3.18 -17.82
CA GLU A 166 -0.97 -1.88 -18.47
C GLU A 166 0.40 -1.26 -18.84
N PRO A 167 0.80 -1.27 -20.12
CA PRO A 167 2.15 -0.85 -20.53
C PRO A 167 2.41 0.65 -20.45
N ASN A 168 1.37 1.48 -20.33
CA ASN A 168 1.47 2.94 -20.40
C ASN A 168 1.51 3.61 -19.02
N ILE A 169 1.86 2.89 -17.97
CA ILE A 169 2.07 3.45 -16.64
C ILE A 169 3.47 4.07 -16.56
N ALA A 170 3.52 5.38 -16.36
CA ALA A 170 4.78 6.11 -16.29
C ALA A 170 5.54 5.85 -15.00
N CYS A 171 4.83 5.73 -13.87
CA CYS A 171 5.42 5.53 -12.55
C CYS A 171 4.48 4.77 -11.62
N ILE A 172 5.07 3.89 -10.78
CA ILE A 172 4.44 3.29 -9.61
C ILE A 172 5.07 3.89 -8.36
N ILE A 173 4.25 4.38 -7.44
CA ILE A 173 4.65 4.78 -6.08
C ILE A 173 4.06 3.74 -5.12
N ALA A 174 4.90 2.81 -4.68
CA ALA A 174 4.53 1.68 -3.84
C ALA A 174 4.88 1.97 -2.38
N ASN A 175 3.89 2.43 -1.60
CA ASN A 175 4.06 2.73 -0.19
C ASN A 175 3.74 1.50 0.66
N SER A 176 4.72 1.03 1.41
CA SER A 176 4.59 0.00 2.46
C SER A 176 4.17 -1.39 1.98
N ALA A 177 4.31 -1.68 0.69
CA ALA A 177 4.23 -3.03 0.15
C ALA A 177 4.87 -3.10 -1.24
N GLY A 178 5.47 -4.26 -1.56
CA GLY A 178 6.16 -4.51 -2.82
C GLY A 178 5.27 -5.17 -3.88
N ALA A 179 5.89 -5.46 -5.03
CA ALA A 179 5.26 -6.18 -6.14
C ALA A 179 5.30 -7.69 -5.92
N GLN A 180 4.22 -8.36 -6.28
CA GLN A 180 4.16 -9.83 -6.28
C GLN A 180 4.63 -10.45 -7.61
N GLN A 181 4.41 -9.75 -8.72
CA GLN A 181 4.73 -10.20 -10.08
C GLN A 181 5.86 -9.36 -10.67
N LEU A 182 7.03 -9.40 -10.03
CA LEU A 182 8.20 -8.60 -10.40
C LEU A 182 8.64 -8.83 -11.85
N ASP A 183 8.66 -10.08 -12.31
CA ASP A 183 9.12 -10.42 -13.67
C ASP A 183 8.32 -9.71 -14.77
N GLN A 184 7.02 -9.48 -14.53
CA GLN A 184 6.16 -8.75 -15.46
C GLN A 184 6.45 -7.24 -15.44
N LEU A 185 6.84 -6.68 -14.29
CA LEU A 185 7.23 -5.29 -14.18
C LEU A 185 8.62 -5.01 -14.77
N LEU A 186 9.56 -5.97 -14.70
CA LEU A 186 10.91 -5.81 -15.21
C LEU A 186 10.96 -5.57 -16.72
N ASN A 187 9.95 -6.02 -17.45
CA ASN A 187 9.82 -5.83 -18.89
C ASN A 187 9.15 -4.52 -19.29
N GLN A 188 8.76 -3.69 -18.32
CA GLN A 188 8.11 -2.40 -18.54
C GLN A 188 9.11 -1.25 -18.44
N HIS A 189 8.85 -0.15 -19.15
CA HIS A 189 9.58 1.10 -19.01
C HIS A 189 9.06 1.98 -17.87
N THR A 190 8.37 1.37 -16.91
CA THR A 190 7.74 2.02 -15.77
C THR A 190 8.78 2.35 -14.70
N LEU A 191 8.76 3.57 -14.20
CA LEU A 191 9.55 3.94 -13.02
C LEU A 191 8.92 3.31 -11.77
N PHE A 192 9.73 2.71 -10.89
CA PHE A 192 9.28 2.17 -9.62
C PHE A 192 9.84 2.98 -8.44
N ILE A 193 8.98 3.49 -7.57
CA ILE A 193 9.39 4.19 -6.33
C ILE A 193 8.79 3.43 -5.14
N GLY A 194 9.64 2.70 -4.42
CA GLY A 194 9.28 2.05 -3.16
C GLY A 194 9.43 3.02 -1.99
N MET A 195 8.46 3.03 -1.07
CA MET A 195 8.53 3.83 0.15
C MET A 195 8.12 3.00 1.36
N ALA A 196 8.77 3.22 2.51
CA ALA A 196 8.35 2.61 3.78
C ALA A 196 8.74 3.48 4.97
N GLY A 197 7.93 3.44 6.03
CA GLY A 197 8.31 3.98 7.33
C GLY A 197 9.40 3.13 7.99
N ASN A 198 10.29 3.74 8.75
CA ASN A 198 11.33 3.01 9.48
C ASN A 198 10.77 2.14 10.62
N GLY A 199 9.53 2.43 11.08
CA GLY A 199 8.74 1.61 12.01
C GLY A 199 7.72 0.69 11.33
N ASP A 200 7.69 0.63 10.01
CA ASP A 200 6.74 -0.18 9.24
C ASP A 200 7.10 -1.67 9.28
N MET A 201 6.13 -2.54 9.57
CA MET A 201 6.32 -3.99 9.57
C MET A 201 6.71 -4.57 8.21
N ASN A 202 6.41 -3.88 7.12
CA ASN A 202 6.78 -4.27 5.76
C ASN A 202 8.12 -3.66 5.31
N ARG A 203 8.83 -2.92 6.18
CA ARG A 203 10.13 -2.31 5.86
C ARG A 203 11.15 -3.35 5.35
N ALA A 204 11.21 -4.51 5.98
CA ALA A 204 12.14 -5.57 5.58
C ALA A 204 11.81 -6.10 4.18
N GLU A 205 10.52 -6.25 3.82
CA GLU A 205 10.07 -6.58 2.46
C GLU A 205 10.55 -5.53 1.46
N MET A 206 10.36 -4.24 1.76
CA MET A 206 10.72 -3.14 0.86
C MET A 206 12.24 -3.01 0.66
N LEU A 207 13.04 -3.25 1.70
CA LEU A 207 14.51 -3.28 1.59
C LEU A 207 15.00 -4.49 0.78
N SER A 208 14.38 -5.64 0.95
CA SER A 208 14.69 -6.84 0.16
C SER A 208 14.33 -6.64 -1.32
N LEU A 209 13.22 -5.96 -1.59
CA LEU A 209 12.80 -5.59 -2.94
C LEU A 209 13.81 -4.61 -3.57
N GLU A 210 14.23 -3.56 -2.86
CA GLU A 210 15.25 -2.63 -3.33
C GLU A 210 16.56 -3.35 -3.67
N GLN A 211 17.01 -4.26 -2.81
CA GLN A 211 18.19 -5.06 -3.06
C GLN A 211 18.06 -5.92 -4.33
N TYR A 212 16.90 -6.53 -4.54
CA TYR A 212 16.60 -7.31 -5.74
C TYR A 212 16.62 -6.43 -7.00
N LEU A 213 15.89 -5.30 -6.97
CA LEU A 213 15.77 -4.38 -8.10
C LEU A 213 17.10 -3.74 -8.48
N SER A 214 18.03 -3.56 -7.52
CA SER A 214 19.38 -3.06 -7.79
C SER A 214 20.22 -3.96 -8.71
N GLY A 215 19.84 -5.24 -8.85
CA GLY A 215 20.42 -6.19 -9.80
C GLY A 215 19.71 -6.23 -11.17
N THR A 216 18.72 -5.38 -11.42
CA THR A 216 17.91 -5.38 -12.64
C THR A 216 18.08 -4.10 -13.46
N SER A 217 17.48 -4.07 -14.65
CA SER A 217 17.43 -2.87 -15.52
C SER A 217 16.30 -1.89 -15.18
N LEU A 218 15.39 -2.25 -14.24
CA LEU A 218 14.27 -1.39 -13.88
C LEU A 218 14.77 -0.12 -13.19
N ILE A 219 14.35 1.04 -13.67
CA ILE A 219 14.63 2.31 -13.01
C ILE A 219 13.80 2.35 -11.73
N HIS A 220 14.47 2.35 -10.60
CA HIS A 220 13.81 2.31 -9.29
C HIS A 220 14.49 3.24 -8.29
N TYR A 221 13.72 3.59 -7.25
CA TYR A 221 14.16 4.35 -6.08
C TYR A 221 13.53 3.77 -4.82
N TYR A 222 14.24 3.86 -3.70
CA TYR A 222 13.70 3.56 -2.39
C TYR A 222 13.79 4.80 -1.51
N ILE A 223 12.70 5.16 -0.83
CA ILE A 223 12.62 6.32 0.06
C ILE A 223 12.13 5.84 1.42
N GLU A 224 13.02 5.88 2.42
CA GLU A 224 12.64 5.62 3.80
C GLU A 224 12.17 6.91 4.48
N PHE A 225 11.17 6.83 5.35
CA PHE A 225 10.71 7.96 6.14
C PHE A 225 10.52 7.60 7.61
N VAL A 226 10.50 8.60 8.48
CA VAL A 226 10.17 8.40 9.89
C VAL A 226 8.66 8.25 10.02
N GLY A 227 8.21 7.04 10.35
CA GLY A 227 6.79 6.70 10.44
C GLY A 227 6.59 5.20 10.66
N ILE A 228 5.33 4.82 10.81
CA ILE A 228 4.89 3.42 10.96
C ILE A 228 4.25 2.93 9.66
N HIS A 229 3.38 1.91 9.74
CA HIS A 229 2.60 1.43 8.58
C HIS A 229 1.45 2.42 8.27
N GLU A 230 1.73 3.42 7.46
CA GLU A 230 0.82 4.54 7.15
C GLU A 230 1.12 5.14 5.77
N TRP A 231 0.21 5.94 5.25
CA TRP A 231 0.49 6.77 4.08
C TRP A 231 1.70 7.68 4.35
N ALA A 232 2.62 7.76 3.39
CA ALA A 232 3.84 8.56 3.53
C ALA A 232 3.50 10.04 3.82
N PRO A 233 4.29 10.72 4.69
CA PRO A 233 4.13 12.15 4.91
C PRO A 233 4.16 12.95 3.60
N SER A 234 3.43 14.06 3.55
CA SER A 234 3.29 14.89 2.33
C SER A 234 4.64 15.29 1.72
N LYS A 235 5.67 15.58 2.53
CA LYS A 235 7.03 15.87 2.04
C LYS A 235 7.66 14.69 1.28
N ILE A 236 7.39 13.46 1.71
CA ILE A 236 7.92 12.24 1.08
C ILE A 236 7.19 11.97 -0.23
N MET A 237 5.85 12.08 -0.23
CA MET A 237 5.06 11.97 -1.47
C MET A 237 5.45 13.08 -2.46
N GLN A 238 5.72 14.31 -2.00
CA GLN A 238 6.24 15.37 -2.85
C GLN A 238 7.54 14.97 -3.54
N LYS A 239 8.50 14.40 -2.79
CA LYS A 239 9.76 13.89 -3.34
C LYS A 239 9.50 12.84 -4.42
N ALA A 240 8.64 11.86 -4.15
CA ALA A 240 8.28 10.81 -5.11
C ALA A 240 7.65 11.38 -6.40
N LEU A 241 6.70 12.31 -6.29
CA LEU A 241 6.07 12.96 -7.44
C LEU A 241 7.05 13.85 -8.23
N MET A 242 8.00 14.51 -7.56
CA MET A 242 9.07 15.26 -8.23
C MET A 242 9.99 14.31 -9.04
N ILE A 243 10.36 13.16 -8.48
CA ILE A 243 11.14 12.13 -9.17
C ILE A 243 10.37 11.62 -10.40
N ALA A 244 9.06 11.37 -10.28
CA ALA A 244 8.22 10.94 -11.40
C ALA A 244 8.19 12.01 -12.52
N SER A 245 8.06 13.30 -12.16
CA SER A 245 8.10 14.41 -13.13
C SER A 245 9.47 14.50 -13.82
N LEU A 246 10.57 14.40 -13.06
CA LEU A 246 11.91 14.45 -13.62
C LEU A 246 12.20 13.29 -14.58
N ASN A 247 11.73 12.08 -14.25
CA ASN A 247 11.85 10.93 -15.15
C ASN A 247 11.05 11.12 -16.45
N ALA A 248 9.88 11.75 -16.40
CA ALA A 248 9.10 12.09 -17.59
C ALA A 248 9.84 13.11 -18.47
N TYR A 249 10.45 14.14 -17.87
CA TYR A 249 11.28 15.12 -18.61
C TYR A 249 12.54 14.50 -19.21
N GLN A 250 13.18 13.55 -18.55
CA GLN A 250 14.33 12.85 -19.14
C GLN A 250 13.98 12.06 -20.41
N LYS A 251 12.73 11.60 -20.52
CA LYS A 251 12.21 10.94 -21.72
C LYS A 251 11.82 11.93 -22.84
N ASN A 252 11.47 13.18 -22.47
CA ASN A 252 11.05 14.26 -23.36
C ASN A 252 11.80 15.58 -23.03
N PRO A 253 13.08 15.73 -23.39
CA PRO A 253 13.92 16.84 -22.95
C PRO A 253 13.45 18.25 -23.35
N GLY A 254 12.59 18.37 -24.35
CA GLY A 254 12.06 19.68 -24.81
C GLY A 254 11.10 20.38 -23.83
N GLU A 255 10.65 19.67 -22.79
CA GLU A 255 9.66 20.16 -21.81
C GLU A 255 10.24 20.35 -20.39
N ILE A 256 11.57 20.49 -20.25
CA ILE A 256 12.22 20.56 -18.93
C ILE A 256 11.75 21.80 -18.17
N ASN A 257 11.11 21.57 -17.02
CA ASN A 257 10.82 22.60 -16.03
C ASN A 257 12.07 22.83 -15.16
N THR A 258 12.92 23.80 -15.54
CA THR A 258 14.17 24.11 -14.85
C THR A 258 13.95 24.49 -13.38
N ALA A 259 12.89 25.22 -13.04
CA ALA A 259 12.55 25.58 -11.66
C ALA A 259 12.22 24.36 -10.80
N LEU A 260 11.57 23.32 -11.37
CA LEU A 260 11.32 22.06 -10.67
C LEU A 260 12.63 21.32 -10.39
N VAL A 261 13.54 21.28 -11.38
CA VAL A 261 14.86 20.65 -11.25
C VAL A 261 15.69 21.32 -10.15
N GLU A 262 15.79 22.64 -10.20
CA GLU A 262 16.55 23.44 -9.20
C GLU A 262 15.98 23.23 -7.80
N ARG A 263 14.65 23.26 -7.65
CA ARG A 263 13.99 23.02 -6.37
C ARG A 263 14.26 21.59 -5.86
N PHE A 264 14.23 20.59 -6.75
CA PHE A 264 14.55 19.21 -6.38
C PHE A 264 15.98 19.10 -5.87
N ILE A 265 16.97 19.62 -6.62
CA ILE A 265 18.39 19.59 -6.24
C ILE A 265 18.61 20.30 -4.89
N ALA A 266 18.03 21.49 -4.71
CA ALA A 266 18.15 22.25 -3.47
C ALA A 266 17.59 21.48 -2.26
N ASN A 267 16.42 20.85 -2.41
CA ASN A 267 15.82 20.04 -1.36
C ASN A 267 16.70 18.82 -1.01
N GLN A 268 17.20 18.10 -2.03
CA GLN A 268 18.05 16.93 -1.83
C GLN A 268 19.38 17.30 -1.13
N LYS A 269 20.03 18.38 -1.53
CA LYS A 269 21.24 18.87 -0.86
C LYS A 269 21.01 19.16 0.62
N LYS A 270 19.90 19.83 0.94
CA LYS A 270 19.53 20.15 2.32
C LYS A 270 19.29 18.88 3.16
N ASP A 271 18.59 17.88 2.58
CA ASP A 271 18.33 16.61 3.27
C ASP A 271 19.64 15.83 3.49
N ILE A 272 20.55 15.79 2.49
CA ILE A 272 21.86 15.14 2.58
C ILE A 272 22.73 15.79 3.69
N GLU A 273 22.83 17.10 3.72
CA GLU A 273 23.63 17.80 4.75
C GLU A 273 23.10 17.55 6.17
N LYS A 274 21.77 17.51 6.33
CA LYS A 274 21.16 17.15 7.61
C LYS A 274 21.51 15.71 8.01
N LEU A 275 21.36 14.76 7.10
CA LEU A 275 21.65 13.34 7.35
C LEU A 275 23.13 13.10 7.67
N LYS A 276 24.05 13.80 6.98
CA LYS A 276 25.50 13.77 7.29
C LYS A 276 25.77 14.23 8.73
N LYS A 277 25.15 15.36 9.12
CA LYS A 277 25.29 15.93 10.48
C LYS A 277 24.78 14.95 11.55
N ASP A 278 23.69 14.25 11.26
CA ASP A 278 23.04 13.32 12.18
C ASP A 278 23.71 11.92 12.16
N GLY A 279 24.68 11.67 11.26
CA GLY A 279 25.43 10.41 11.15
C GLY A 279 24.65 9.28 10.48
N HIS A 280 23.61 9.59 9.69
CA HIS A 280 22.77 8.64 8.98
C HIS A 280 23.37 8.27 7.62
N TRP A 281 24.49 7.54 7.63
CA TRP A 281 25.33 7.32 6.43
C TRP A 281 24.67 6.49 5.34
N VAL A 282 23.79 5.55 5.68
CA VAL A 282 23.06 4.74 4.68
C VAL A 282 22.04 5.63 3.96
N GLU A 283 21.32 6.43 4.71
CA GLU A 283 20.33 7.37 4.18
C GLU A 283 21.00 8.46 3.33
N VAL A 284 22.22 8.95 3.72
CA VAL A 284 23.02 9.84 2.87
C VAL A 284 23.31 9.22 1.51
N TYR A 285 23.73 7.95 1.48
CA TYR A 285 24.00 7.26 0.22
C TYR A 285 22.73 7.12 -0.63
N GLN A 286 21.60 6.77 -0.04
CA GLN A 286 20.32 6.67 -0.73
C GLN A 286 19.90 8.03 -1.33
N GLU A 287 20.04 9.12 -0.61
CA GLU A 287 19.74 10.47 -1.12
C GLU A 287 20.67 10.89 -2.25
N LEU A 288 21.96 10.55 -2.19
CA LEU A 288 22.90 10.76 -3.30
C LEU A 288 22.50 9.96 -4.54
N VAL A 289 22.09 8.69 -4.39
CA VAL A 289 21.55 7.87 -5.50
C VAL A 289 20.31 8.52 -6.13
N ILE A 290 19.39 9.02 -5.30
CA ILE A 290 18.19 9.72 -5.75
C ILE A 290 18.57 10.98 -6.53
N LEU A 291 19.50 11.77 -6.00
CA LEU A 291 19.99 12.99 -6.65
C LEU A 291 20.66 12.69 -7.99
N LYS A 292 21.58 11.71 -8.03
CA LYS A 292 22.29 11.31 -9.25
C LYS A 292 21.34 10.82 -10.34
N LYS A 293 20.43 9.88 -10.00
CA LYS A 293 19.47 9.33 -10.97
C LYS A 293 18.46 10.40 -11.42
N GLY A 294 17.93 11.22 -10.49
CA GLY A 294 16.93 12.24 -10.77
C GLY A 294 17.48 13.45 -11.54
N ALA A 295 18.75 13.78 -11.35
CA ALA A 295 19.44 14.86 -12.05
C ALA A 295 20.27 14.41 -13.27
N LYS A 296 20.08 13.17 -13.74
CA LYS A 296 20.84 12.61 -14.86
C LYS A 296 20.73 13.49 -16.11
N GLY A 297 21.89 13.87 -16.67
CA GLY A 297 21.98 14.76 -17.82
C GLY A 297 21.89 16.26 -17.49
N ILE A 298 21.65 16.62 -16.21
CA ILE A 298 21.54 18.00 -15.76
C ILE A 298 22.69 18.37 -14.83
N ASN A 299 23.28 17.40 -14.08
CA ASN A 299 24.37 17.65 -13.15
C ASN A 299 25.25 16.40 -12.94
N THR A 300 26.58 16.53 -13.15
CA THR A 300 27.57 15.46 -13.01
C THR A 300 28.35 15.54 -11.69
N LEU A 301 28.07 16.50 -10.81
CA LEU A 301 28.88 16.88 -9.65
C LEU A 301 28.88 15.89 -8.47
N TYR A 302 28.14 14.75 -8.54
CA TYR A 302 27.93 13.90 -7.35
C TYR A 302 28.56 12.52 -7.45
N ASP A 303 29.28 12.20 -8.55
CA ASP A 303 29.90 10.90 -8.73
C ASP A 303 31.05 10.71 -7.74
N GLU A 304 31.90 11.73 -7.54
CA GLU A 304 33.01 11.71 -6.58
C GLU A 304 32.52 11.59 -5.12
N ASP A 305 31.43 12.30 -4.76
CA ASP A 305 30.81 12.20 -3.44
C ASP A 305 30.28 10.78 -3.15
N MET A 306 29.68 10.12 -4.15
CA MET A 306 29.18 8.76 -4.01
C MET A 306 30.31 7.74 -3.87
N ASP A 307 31.36 7.84 -4.68
CA ASP A 307 32.50 6.94 -4.65
C ASP A 307 33.28 7.10 -3.34
N SER A 308 33.45 8.33 -2.86
CA SER A 308 34.06 8.63 -1.57
C SER A 308 33.27 8.02 -0.42
N LEU A 309 31.93 8.19 -0.41
CA LEU A 309 31.08 7.66 0.64
C LEU A 309 30.98 6.14 0.58
N TYR A 310 30.94 5.55 -0.61
CA TYR A 310 30.86 4.08 -0.78
C TYR A 310 32.03 3.36 -0.13
N ASN A 311 33.22 4.01 -0.11
CA ASN A 311 34.44 3.51 0.51
C ASN A 311 34.64 3.98 1.95
N ASP A 312 33.74 4.84 2.51
CA ASP A 312 33.84 5.32 3.88
C ASP A 312 33.56 4.19 4.89
N PRO A 313 34.47 3.93 5.84
CA PRO A 313 34.28 2.91 6.86
C PRO A 313 32.99 3.05 7.67
N LYS A 314 32.48 4.27 7.89
CA LYS A 314 31.24 4.54 8.62
C LYS A 314 30.02 4.07 7.82
N TYR A 315 30.01 4.35 6.52
CA TYR A 315 28.97 3.85 5.63
C TYR A 315 28.99 2.32 5.56
N ILE A 316 30.17 1.71 5.35
CA ILE A 316 30.34 0.27 5.26
C ILE A 316 29.82 -0.40 6.55
N ALA A 317 30.21 0.11 7.71
CA ALA A 317 29.75 -0.41 9.00
C ALA A 317 28.22 -0.29 9.17
N ALA A 318 27.63 0.88 8.86
CA ALA A 318 26.20 1.13 8.95
C ALA A 318 25.40 0.25 7.98
N LYS A 319 25.88 0.08 6.74
CA LYS A 319 25.29 -0.80 5.73
C LYS A 319 25.30 -2.28 6.16
N ASN A 320 26.44 -2.75 6.68
CA ASN A 320 26.58 -4.13 7.15
C ASN A 320 25.64 -4.40 8.36
N GLU A 321 25.53 -3.45 9.28
CA GLU A 321 24.57 -3.54 10.39
C GLU A 321 23.12 -3.59 9.89
N LEU A 322 22.75 -2.72 8.94
CA LEU A 322 21.41 -2.72 8.32
C LEU A 322 21.10 -4.06 7.68
N LEU A 323 22.00 -4.58 6.85
CA LEU A 323 21.82 -5.88 6.17
C LEU A 323 21.66 -7.02 7.18
N LYS A 324 22.49 -7.05 8.23
CA LYS A 324 22.39 -8.08 9.29
C LYS A 324 21.06 -8.00 10.03
N LEU A 325 20.59 -6.80 10.39
CA LEU A 325 19.31 -6.62 11.08
C LEU A 325 18.14 -6.97 10.18
N THR A 326 18.16 -6.57 8.91
CA THR A 326 17.10 -6.89 7.94
C THR A 326 17.01 -8.39 7.70
N SER A 327 18.14 -9.09 7.53
CA SER A 327 18.16 -10.55 7.36
C SER A 327 17.57 -11.24 8.59
N LYS A 328 17.96 -10.82 9.81
CA LYS A 328 17.43 -11.37 11.05
C LYS A 328 15.94 -11.10 11.21
N GLU A 329 15.48 -9.92 10.86
CA GLU A 329 14.05 -9.57 10.89
C GLU A 329 13.25 -10.46 9.95
N THR A 330 13.71 -10.62 8.71
CA THR A 330 13.08 -11.49 7.71
C THR A 330 13.03 -12.95 8.18
N GLU A 331 14.12 -13.47 8.77
CA GLU A 331 14.15 -14.83 9.34
C GLU A 331 13.09 -15.03 10.42
N ILE A 332 12.97 -14.06 11.34
CA ILE A 332 11.97 -14.13 12.42
C ILE A 332 10.54 -13.98 11.85
N GLN A 333 10.33 -13.15 10.86
CA GLN A 333 9.03 -13.03 10.18
C GLN A 333 8.63 -14.36 9.54
N GLN A 334 9.56 -15.03 8.87
CA GLN A 334 9.35 -16.36 8.28
C GLN A 334 9.01 -17.39 9.35
N GLU A 335 9.74 -17.39 10.44
CA GLU A 335 9.48 -18.30 11.58
C GLU A 335 8.08 -18.06 12.18
N LEU A 336 7.68 -16.81 12.38
CA LEU A 336 6.35 -16.45 12.89
C LEU A 336 5.23 -16.92 11.95
N TYR A 337 5.41 -16.68 10.65
CA TYR A 337 4.43 -17.11 9.65
C TYR A 337 4.28 -18.63 9.60
N LYS A 338 5.42 -19.34 9.55
CA LYS A 338 5.46 -20.80 9.51
C LYS A 338 4.85 -21.43 10.77
N LEU A 339 5.13 -20.85 11.94
CA LEU A 339 4.56 -21.30 13.21
C LEU A 339 3.03 -21.21 13.21
N MET A 340 2.46 -20.12 12.71
CA MET A 340 1.00 -19.99 12.62
C MET A 340 0.37 -20.90 11.56
N LEU A 341 1.05 -21.14 10.44
CA LEU A 341 0.47 -21.88 9.31
C LEU A 341 0.58 -23.40 9.51
N GLU A 342 1.75 -23.89 9.94
CA GLU A 342 2.09 -25.31 9.95
C GLU A 342 1.90 -25.96 11.34
N ASN A 343 2.13 -25.21 12.40
CA ASN A 343 2.07 -25.73 13.77
C ASN A 343 1.60 -24.66 14.77
N PRO A 344 0.32 -24.27 14.72
CA PRO A 344 -0.23 -23.20 15.56
C PRO A 344 -0.36 -23.62 17.03
N ASP A 345 0.77 -23.69 17.75
CA ASP A 345 0.82 -23.97 19.17
C ASP A 345 0.75 -22.70 20.02
N HIS A 346 -0.22 -22.65 20.92
CA HIS A 346 -0.53 -21.51 21.77
C HIS A 346 0.63 -21.14 22.72
N THR A 347 1.30 -22.14 23.27
CA THR A 347 2.39 -21.94 24.24
C THR A 347 3.65 -21.43 23.56
N ILE A 348 4.01 -22.03 22.44
CA ILE A 348 5.18 -21.63 21.65
C ILE A 348 4.97 -20.21 21.12
N TRP A 349 3.79 -19.91 20.57
CA TRP A 349 3.43 -18.57 20.09
C TRP A 349 3.52 -17.53 21.20
N LYS A 350 2.88 -17.79 22.35
CA LYS A 350 2.89 -16.89 23.50
C LYS A 350 4.30 -16.58 23.99
N ASN A 351 5.15 -17.60 24.10
CA ASN A 351 6.54 -17.42 24.52
C ASN A 351 7.31 -16.54 23.52
N LYS A 352 7.17 -16.81 22.22
CA LYS A 352 7.83 -16.04 21.15
C LYS A 352 7.39 -14.58 21.17
N ILE A 353 6.09 -14.32 21.20
CA ILE A 353 5.55 -12.95 21.23
C ILE A 353 5.96 -12.22 22.50
N THR A 354 5.98 -12.91 23.67
CA THR A 354 6.42 -12.31 24.93
C THR A 354 7.89 -11.88 24.86
N GLN A 355 8.76 -12.69 24.26
CA GLN A 355 10.17 -12.34 24.08
C GLN A 355 10.34 -11.14 23.13
N ILE A 356 9.65 -11.14 21.99
CA ILE A 356 9.68 -10.02 21.04
C ILE A 356 9.19 -8.74 21.73
N ARG A 357 8.06 -8.81 22.46
CA ARG A 357 7.51 -7.68 23.21
C ARG A 357 8.48 -7.15 24.28
N LYS A 358 9.16 -8.03 25.03
CA LYS A 358 10.20 -7.62 25.97
C LYS A 358 11.32 -6.85 25.28
N ASN A 359 11.78 -7.33 24.12
CA ASN A 359 12.87 -6.70 23.38
C ASN A 359 12.44 -5.39 22.70
N SER A 360 11.16 -5.19 22.40
CA SER A 360 10.65 -3.99 21.73
C SER A 360 10.78 -2.71 22.56
N PHE A 361 10.98 -2.82 23.89
CA PHE A 361 11.20 -1.68 24.77
C PHE A 361 12.63 -1.13 24.76
N GLN A 362 13.57 -1.80 24.08
CA GLN A 362 14.94 -1.30 23.96
C GLN A 362 14.98 -0.05 23.07
N LYS A 363 15.68 1.00 23.53
CA LYS A 363 15.84 2.27 22.79
C LYS A 363 17.01 2.20 21.79
N ASN A 364 16.96 1.22 20.88
CA ASN A 364 17.99 0.99 19.86
C ASN A 364 17.37 0.31 18.62
N LYS A 365 18.16 0.04 17.59
CA LYS A 365 17.73 -0.62 16.34
C LYS A 365 17.12 -2.02 16.58
N ILE A 366 17.56 -2.73 17.62
CA ILE A 366 16.98 -4.04 18.00
C ILE A 366 15.56 -3.86 18.54
N GLY A 367 15.33 -2.84 19.39
CA GLY A 367 13.99 -2.51 19.86
C GLY A 367 13.06 -2.13 18.72
N GLN A 368 13.50 -1.28 17.81
CA GLN A 368 12.73 -0.91 16.61
C GLN A 368 12.40 -2.13 15.73
N MET A 369 13.36 -3.03 15.50
CA MET A 369 13.11 -4.30 14.81
C MET A 369 12.03 -5.13 15.51
N ASN A 370 12.09 -5.27 16.84
CA ASN A 370 11.09 -6.03 17.57
C ASN A 370 9.69 -5.35 17.59
N GLN A 371 9.61 -4.02 17.54
CA GLN A 371 8.34 -3.30 17.33
C GLN A 371 7.72 -3.66 15.97
N ARG A 372 8.51 -3.67 14.89
CA ARG A 372 8.04 -4.09 13.57
C ARG A 372 7.62 -5.56 13.54
N LEU A 373 8.35 -6.43 14.25
CA LEU A 373 7.98 -7.86 14.39
C LEU A 373 6.65 -8.04 15.11
N LEU A 374 6.30 -7.22 16.11
CA LEU A 374 4.96 -7.22 16.72
C LEU A 374 3.88 -6.80 15.71
N GLY A 375 4.12 -5.74 14.94
CA GLY A 375 3.22 -5.33 13.86
C GLY A 375 3.04 -6.42 12.80
N TYR A 376 4.13 -7.11 12.42
CA TYR A 376 4.06 -8.26 11.50
C TYR A 376 3.26 -9.43 12.09
N ALA A 377 3.47 -9.76 13.36
CA ALA A 377 2.71 -10.80 14.03
C ALA A 377 1.20 -10.48 14.07
N SER A 378 0.84 -9.22 14.33
CA SER A 378 -0.55 -8.74 14.25
C SER A 378 -1.11 -8.91 12.84
N LEU A 379 -0.39 -8.47 11.80
CA LEU A 379 -0.80 -8.55 10.39
C LEU A 379 -1.03 -10.00 9.93
N VAL A 380 -0.09 -10.91 10.23
CA VAL A 380 -0.20 -12.34 9.86
C VAL A 380 -1.39 -12.97 10.57
N SER A 381 -1.54 -12.69 11.87
CA SER A 381 -2.65 -13.20 12.68
C SER A 381 -4.00 -12.71 12.14
N TYR A 382 -4.12 -11.43 11.81
CA TYR A 382 -5.30 -10.86 11.15
C TYR A 382 -5.61 -11.59 9.84
N SER A 383 -4.60 -11.71 8.96
CA SER A 383 -4.79 -12.27 7.62
C SER A 383 -5.23 -13.73 7.65
N LEU A 384 -4.61 -14.57 8.50
CA LEU A 384 -4.96 -15.98 8.64
C LEU A 384 -6.33 -16.16 9.33
N SER A 385 -6.66 -15.32 10.30
CA SER A 385 -7.98 -15.29 10.94
C SER A 385 -9.06 -14.94 9.94
N ASN A 386 -8.90 -13.84 9.19
CA ASN A 386 -9.86 -13.38 8.19
C ASN A 386 -10.05 -14.41 7.07
N ARG A 387 -8.97 -15.01 6.56
CA ARG A 387 -9.04 -16.06 5.55
C ARG A 387 -9.92 -17.23 6.00
N ASN A 388 -9.76 -17.70 7.24
CA ASN A 388 -10.55 -18.81 7.77
C ASN A 388 -12.00 -18.42 8.06
N LEU A 389 -12.26 -17.15 8.44
CA LEU A 389 -13.63 -16.63 8.59
C LEU A 389 -14.35 -16.56 7.25
N VAL A 390 -13.72 -16.04 6.21
CA VAL A 390 -14.26 -15.98 4.85
C VAL A 390 -14.57 -17.39 4.33
N ALA A 391 -13.67 -18.35 4.59
CA ALA A 391 -13.88 -19.76 4.25
C ALA A 391 -14.90 -20.48 5.16
N LYS A 392 -15.47 -19.78 6.16
CA LYS A 392 -16.38 -20.35 7.20
C LYS A 392 -15.77 -21.53 7.97
N ASN A 393 -14.44 -21.62 8.02
CA ASN A 393 -13.73 -22.59 8.84
C ASN A 393 -13.60 -22.08 10.27
N TYR A 394 -14.73 -22.03 11.01
CA TYR A 394 -14.78 -21.42 12.34
C TYR A 394 -13.87 -22.09 13.38
N PRO A 395 -13.68 -23.44 13.40
CA PRO A 395 -12.73 -24.06 14.33
C PRO A 395 -11.30 -23.52 14.16
N LEU A 396 -10.81 -23.45 12.93
CA LEU A 396 -9.47 -22.92 12.65
C LEU A 396 -9.41 -21.38 12.83
N ALA A 397 -10.49 -20.67 12.48
CA ALA A 397 -10.60 -19.24 12.73
C ALA A 397 -10.50 -18.94 14.24
N GLU A 398 -11.17 -19.72 15.11
CA GLU A 398 -11.10 -19.56 16.58
C GLU A 398 -9.68 -19.71 17.11
N LEU A 399 -8.94 -20.72 16.61
CA LEU A 399 -7.53 -20.91 16.95
C LEU A 399 -6.69 -19.70 16.49
N MET A 400 -6.81 -19.29 15.22
CA MET A 400 -6.05 -18.15 14.68
C MET A 400 -6.35 -16.84 15.43
N VAL A 401 -7.62 -16.57 15.74
CA VAL A 401 -8.02 -15.39 16.52
C VAL A 401 -7.49 -15.43 17.95
N SER A 402 -7.37 -16.61 18.57
CA SER A 402 -6.75 -16.75 19.89
C SER A 402 -5.26 -16.40 19.88
N LEU A 403 -4.54 -16.77 18.80
CA LEU A 403 -3.15 -16.37 18.59
C LEU A 403 -3.03 -14.88 18.27
N TYR A 404 -4.00 -14.33 17.53
CA TYR A 404 -4.08 -12.89 17.25
C TYR A 404 -4.24 -12.07 18.53
N GLU A 405 -5.09 -12.50 19.45
CA GLU A 405 -5.24 -11.82 20.76
C GLU A 405 -3.95 -11.80 21.58
N ILE A 406 -3.10 -12.83 21.48
CA ILE A 406 -1.77 -12.83 22.12
C ILE A 406 -0.84 -11.81 21.44
N ALA A 407 -0.87 -11.74 20.11
CA ALA A 407 -0.01 -10.83 19.35
C ALA A 407 -0.41 -9.37 19.58
N ASP A 408 -1.71 -9.06 19.55
CA ASP A 408 -2.23 -7.69 19.55
C ASP A 408 -3.56 -7.59 20.33
N PRO A 409 -3.53 -7.64 21.67
CA PRO A 409 -4.73 -7.70 22.51
C PRO A 409 -5.59 -6.44 22.50
N GLU A 410 -5.04 -5.30 22.05
CA GLU A 410 -5.76 -4.02 21.97
C GLU A 410 -6.35 -3.76 20.57
N ASN A 411 -6.18 -4.69 19.63
CA ASN A 411 -6.70 -4.52 18.28
C ASN A 411 -8.20 -4.81 18.22
N PRO A 412 -9.04 -3.87 17.73
CA PRO A 412 -10.48 -4.04 17.63
C PRO A 412 -10.90 -5.23 16.77
N GLU A 413 -10.11 -5.58 15.73
CA GLU A 413 -10.42 -6.68 14.82
C GLU A 413 -10.41 -8.05 15.51
N VAL A 414 -9.59 -8.24 16.53
CA VAL A 414 -9.59 -9.46 17.36
C VAL A 414 -10.99 -9.74 17.87
N TYR A 415 -11.63 -8.73 18.45
CA TYR A 415 -12.94 -8.87 19.08
C TYR A 415 -14.09 -8.86 18.07
N PHE A 416 -13.92 -8.19 16.94
CA PHE A 416 -14.84 -8.31 15.82
C PHE A 416 -14.85 -9.73 15.25
N PHE A 417 -13.69 -10.35 15.05
CA PHE A 417 -13.57 -11.72 14.59
C PHE A 417 -14.12 -12.74 15.61
N LYS A 418 -13.87 -12.53 16.90
CA LYS A 418 -14.53 -13.31 17.94
C LYS A 418 -16.05 -13.20 17.85
N ALA A 419 -16.57 -11.98 17.67
CA ALA A 419 -18.01 -11.80 17.51
C ALA A 419 -18.57 -12.56 16.31
N ILE A 420 -17.88 -12.60 15.16
CA ILE A 420 -18.28 -13.41 14.00
C ILE A 420 -18.34 -14.90 14.35
N ILE A 421 -17.32 -15.43 15.02
CA ILE A 421 -17.25 -16.85 15.42
C ILE A 421 -18.41 -17.23 16.34
N TYR A 422 -18.71 -16.40 17.36
CA TYR A 422 -19.81 -16.65 18.27
C TYR A 422 -21.18 -16.38 17.63
N GLY A 423 -21.25 -15.43 16.67
CA GLY A 423 -22.42 -15.22 15.85
C GLY A 423 -22.80 -16.44 15.01
N ALA A 424 -21.79 -17.10 14.41
CA ALA A 424 -22.00 -18.36 13.70
C ALA A 424 -22.52 -19.49 14.59
N LYS A 425 -22.21 -19.44 15.92
CA LYS A 425 -22.72 -20.36 16.95
C LYS A 425 -24.09 -19.93 17.50
N SER A 426 -24.67 -18.81 17.01
CA SER A 426 -25.89 -18.17 17.52
C SER A 426 -25.86 -17.81 19.01
N ASP A 427 -24.67 -17.60 19.58
CA ASP A 427 -24.49 -17.13 20.96
C ASP A 427 -24.62 -15.59 21.02
N SER A 428 -25.83 -15.13 21.28
CA SER A 428 -26.15 -13.69 21.31
C SER A 428 -25.38 -12.93 22.41
N ALA A 429 -25.18 -13.55 23.58
CA ALA A 429 -24.54 -12.91 24.71
C ALA A 429 -23.05 -12.64 24.45
N THR A 430 -22.32 -13.67 24.02
CA THR A 430 -20.89 -13.57 23.72
C THR A 430 -20.63 -12.75 22.46
N THR A 431 -21.48 -12.82 21.44
CA THR A 431 -21.42 -11.96 20.24
C THR A 431 -21.53 -10.48 20.62
N CYS A 432 -22.55 -10.10 21.37
CA CYS A 432 -22.74 -8.71 21.82
C CYS A 432 -21.58 -8.24 22.73
N LEU A 433 -21.06 -9.10 23.61
CA LEU A 433 -19.91 -8.77 24.45
C LEU A 433 -18.68 -8.40 23.62
N ASN A 434 -18.34 -9.24 22.65
CA ASN A 434 -17.17 -9.01 21.78
C ASN A 434 -17.37 -7.81 20.85
N LEU A 435 -18.56 -7.62 20.25
CA LEU A 435 -18.85 -6.40 19.45
C LEU A 435 -18.68 -5.13 20.28
N ASN A 436 -19.22 -5.09 21.51
CA ASN A 436 -19.07 -3.93 22.37
C ASN A 436 -17.59 -3.67 22.75
N LYS A 437 -16.79 -4.72 22.94
CA LYS A 437 -15.35 -4.58 23.19
C LYS A 437 -14.62 -4.05 21.94
N SER A 438 -14.93 -4.58 20.76
CA SER A 438 -14.37 -4.13 19.50
C SER A 438 -14.63 -2.63 19.25
N ILE A 439 -15.88 -2.17 19.47
CA ILE A 439 -16.23 -0.76 19.32
C ILE A 439 -15.51 0.13 20.35
N LYS A 440 -15.40 -0.33 21.61
CA LYS A 440 -14.63 0.39 22.63
C LYS A 440 -13.16 0.56 22.30
N LEU A 441 -12.58 -0.41 21.55
CA LEU A 441 -11.21 -0.37 21.06
C LEU A 441 -11.06 0.41 19.74
N GLY A 442 -12.16 0.93 19.17
CA GLY A 442 -12.12 1.84 18.03
C GLY A 442 -12.73 1.30 16.74
N LEU A 443 -13.38 0.12 16.71
CA LEU A 443 -14.13 -0.29 15.52
C LEU A 443 -15.27 0.69 15.25
N ASN A 444 -15.26 1.31 14.07
CA ASN A 444 -16.17 2.39 13.68
C ASN A 444 -16.89 2.12 12.35
N ASP A 445 -16.94 0.85 11.90
CA ASP A 445 -17.60 0.48 10.64
C ASP A 445 -18.98 -0.15 10.91
N LYS A 446 -19.98 0.70 11.11
CA LYS A 446 -21.37 0.31 11.33
C LYS A 446 -21.93 -0.51 10.17
N LYS A 447 -21.58 -0.13 8.92
CA LYS A 447 -22.05 -0.81 7.72
C LYS A 447 -21.54 -2.24 7.65
N ARG A 448 -20.25 -2.46 7.97
CA ARG A 448 -19.64 -3.79 8.04
C ARG A 448 -20.32 -4.67 9.08
N ILE A 449 -20.63 -4.14 10.25
CA ILE A 449 -21.35 -4.89 11.31
C ILE A 449 -22.75 -5.28 10.86
N ILE A 450 -23.51 -4.37 10.26
CA ILE A 450 -24.89 -4.63 9.81
C ILE A 450 -24.93 -5.67 8.69
N ASN A 451 -23.94 -5.65 7.81
CA ASN A 451 -23.88 -6.55 6.64
C ASN A 451 -23.26 -7.93 6.96
N GLN A 452 -22.75 -8.13 8.18
CA GLN A 452 -22.18 -9.42 8.57
C GLN A 452 -23.28 -10.46 8.73
N SER A 453 -23.28 -11.51 7.90
CA SER A 453 -24.33 -12.54 7.84
C SER A 453 -24.53 -13.28 9.15
N GLU A 454 -23.45 -13.51 9.90
CA GLU A 454 -23.44 -14.18 11.21
C GLU A 454 -24.15 -13.38 12.30
N PHE A 455 -24.49 -12.11 12.05
CA PHE A 455 -25.26 -11.27 12.97
C PHE A 455 -26.74 -11.13 12.59
N ASN A 456 -27.20 -11.78 11.54
CA ASN A 456 -28.59 -11.66 11.09
C ASN A 456 -29.62 -12.02 12.17
N PHE A 457 -29.32 -12.98 13.01
CA PHE A 457 -30.19 -13.42 14.12
C PHE A 457 -30.29 -12.37 15.25
N LEU A 458 -29.40 -11.35 15.25
CA LEU A 458 -29.38 -10.26 16.26
C LEU A 458 -30.08 -9.00 15.79
N LYS A 459 -30.58 -8.91 14.55
CA LYS A 459 -31.12 -7.64 13.99
C LYS A 459 -32.19 -7.00 14.87
N ASP A 460 -33.02 -7.83 15.53
CA ASP A 460 -34.07 -7.34 16.44
C ASP A 460 -33.68 -7.36 17.92
N HIS A 461 -32.49 -7.86 18.24
CA HIS A 461 -32.06 -7.97 19.62
C HIS A 461 -31.76 -6.59 20.23
N PRO A 462 -32.37 -6.22 21.40
CA PRO A 462 -32.25 -4.86 21.96
C PRO A 462 -30.81 -4.43 22.20
N LYS A 463 -29.99 -5.32 22.73
CA LYS A 463 -28.57 -5.04 23.03
C LYS A 463 -27.75 -4.82 21.75
N PHE A 464 -28.06 -5.49 20.66
CA PHE A 464 -27.40 -5.27 19.37
C PHE A 464 -27.73 -3.88 18.80
N LYS A 465 -29.00 -3.46 18.88
CA LYS A 465 -29.43 -2.11 18.50
C LYS A 465 -28.74 -1.03 19.36
N GLU A 466 -28.63 -1.25 20.68
CA GLU A 466 -27.88 -0.35 21.57
C GLU A 466 -26.41 -0.22 21.18
N ILE A 467 -25.75 -1.35 20.82
CA ILE A 467 -24.36 -1.39 20.39
C ILE A 467 -24.17 -0.58 19.09
N LEU A 468 -25.05 -0.75 18.10
CA LEU A 468 -25.00 -0.01 16.83
C LEU A 468 -25.22 1.51 17.01
N ASN A 469 -25.97 1.93 18.03
CA ASN A 469 -26.19 3.35 18.33
C ASN A 469 -24.97 4.03 18.97
N LYS A 470 -23.99 3.27 19.48
CA LYS A 470 -22.73 3.81 20.01
C LYS A 470 -21.73 4.19 18.91
N ILE A 471 -21.94 3.73 17.69
CA ILE A 471 -21.09 4.05 16.54
C ILE A 471 -21.59 5.38 15.96
N GLN A 472 -20.78 6.43 16.11
CA GLN A 472 -21.03 7.75 15.52
C GLN A 472 -20.74 7.70 14.01
N PHE A 473 -21.56 8.40 13.22
CA PHE A 473 -21.38 8.57 11.77
C PHE A 473 -20.25 9.54 11.47
#